data_d2bdcfc441e57b312a6fc67c1a89015d
#
_entry.id   d2bdcfc441e57b312a6fc67c1a89015d
#
_cell.length_a   1.000
_cell.length_b   1.000
_cell.length_c   1.000
_cell.angle_alpha   90.00
_cell.angle_beta   90.00
_cell.angle_gamma   90.00
#
_symmetry.space_group_name_H-M   'P 1'
#
loop_
_entity.id
_entity.type
_entity.pdbx_description
1 polymer ?
#
loop_
_entity_poly.entity_id
_entity_poly.type
_entity_poly.pdbx_seq_one_letter_code
_entity_poly.pdbx_strand_id
1 'polypeptide(L)'
;MHGTTLPDAGSLGQSHLRPGGSGYTGGVAEKTCATCGRRIEWRKKWARDWENVRYCSDACRRHRPDDTDRALETTIVELLDRRAAGKTICPSEAAKQVGGDGWRDLMEPARRAARRLVDAGTIEITQQGHVIDPSTAKGPIRLRKI
;
A
#
# COMPACT_ATOMS: atom_id res chain seq x y z
N MET A 1 6.49 -40.19 1.30
CA MET A 1 6.36 -39.73 1.23
C MET A 1 6.25 -38.74 1.14
N HIS A 2 6.47 -38.88 1.18
CA HIS A 2 6.37 -37.91 1.11
C HIS A 2 6.49 -36.86 1.00
N GLY A 3 6.55 -36.92 0.91
CA GLY A 3 6.70 -35.89 0.90
C GLY A 3 6.59 -35.05 0.67
N THR A 4 6.61 -35.03 0.83
CA THR A 4 6.42 -34.20 0.65
C THR A 4 6.44 -33.24 0.55
N THR A 5 6.60 -33.39 0.67
CA THR A 5 6.58 -32.47 0.58
C THR A 5 6.57 -31.54 0.30
N LEU A 6 6.61 -31.56 0.32
CA LEU A 6 6.64 -30.64 0.04
C LEU A 6 6.50 -29.73 -0.19
N PRO A 7 6.54 -29.68 -0.08
CA PRO A 7 6.32 -28.69 -0.31
C PRO A 7 6.28 -27.87 -0.58
N ASP A 8 6.49 -27.88 -0.46
CA ASP A 8 6.50 -27.03 -0.78
C ASP A 8 6.55 -26.19 -0.93
N ALA A 9 6.82 -26.68 -0.81
CA ALA A 9 6.96 -25.81 -1.01
C ALA A 9 6.67 -24.96 -1.36
N GLY A 10 6.54 -25.10 -1.33
CA GLY A 10 6.44 -24.18 -1.68
C GLY A 10 6.11 -23.41 -1.79
N SER A 11 6.04 -23.45 -1.52
CA SER A 11 5.77 -22.64 -1.67
C SER A 11 5.93 -21.78 -1.48
N LEU A 12 6.38 -21.87 -1.27
CA LEU A 12 6.62 -21.01 -1.17
C LEU A 12 6.73 -20.08 -1.50
N GLY A 13 6.97 -20.36 -1.27
CA GLY A 13 7.23 -19.40 -1.54
C GLY A 13 6.75 -18.68 -2.45
N GLN A 14 6.31 -18.92 -2.83
CA GLN A 14 5.85 -18.38 -3.71
C GLN A 14 5.21 -17.36 -3.50
N SER A 15 5.01 -17.41 -2.91
CA SER A 15 4.37 -16.59 -2.69
C SER A 15 4.80 -15.45 -2.71
N HIS A 16 5.64 -15.41 -2.62
CA HIS A 16 5.99 -14.28 -2.59
C HIS A 16 5.99 -13.65 -3.70
N LEU A 17 5.65 -14.05 -4.17
CA LEU A 17 5.65 -13.56 -5.18
C LEU A 17 4.70 -12.74 -5.43
N ARG A 18 4.33 -12.34 -5.06
CA ARG A 18 3.50 -11.60 -5.24
C ARG A 18 3.57 -10.72 -5.88
N PRO A 19 3.12 -10.58 -5.99
CA PRO A 19 2.92 -9.88 -6.76
C PRO A 19 3.27 -8.75 -6.91
N GLY A 20 3.01 -8.46 -6.57
CA GLY A 20 3.25 -7.36 -6.76
C GLY A 20 4.36 -7.03 -7.16
N GLY A 21 4.86 -7.48 -6.87
CA GLY A 21 5.83 -7.11 -7.17
C GLY A 21 6.27 -7.14 -8.27
N SER A 22 6.16 -7.38 -8.60
CA SER A 22 6.56 -7.43 -9.36
C SER A 22 7.09 -6.97 -10.14
N GLY A 23 7.17 -7.10 -10.55
CA GLY A 23 7.66 -6.70 -11.36
C GLY A 23 8.86 -6.29 -11.48
N TYR A 24 9.53 -6.37 -11.40
CA TYR A 24 10.56 -5.79 -11.45
C TYR A 24 11.38 -6.17 -12.23
N THR A 25 12.08 -6.05 -12.25
CA THR A 25 12.64 -5.72 -13.17
C THR A 25 14.04 -5.67 -13.08
N GLY A 26 14.75 -5.75 -13.93
CA GLY A 26 16.12 -5.46 -13.99
C GLY A 26 17.01 -6.08 -12.93
N GLY A 27 16.51 -7.00 -12.21
CA GLY A 27 17.31 -7.61 -11.18
C GLY A 27 17.45 -6.80 -9.91
N VAL A 28 16.80 -5.64 -9.87
CA VAL A 28 16.79 -4.83 -8.66
C VAL A 28 15.42 -4.95 -8.04
N ALA A 29 15.36 -5.48 -6.84
CA ALA A 29 14.12 -5.64 -6.14
C ALA A 29 13.62 -4.27 -5.67
N GLU A 30 12.31 -4.11 -5.70
CA GLU A 30 11.66 -2.94 -5.15
C GLU A 30 10.86 -3.33 -3.93
N LYS A 31 10.76 -2.41 -2.99
CA LYS A 31 10.00 -2.62 -1.77
C LYS A 31 9.03 -1.48 -1.59
N THR A 32 8.05 -1.69 -0.75
CA THR A 32 7.07 -0.65 -0.42
C THR A 32 7.31 -0.18 1.01
N CYS A 33 7.35 1.12 1.19
CA CYS A 33 7.51 1.70 2.52
C CYS A 33 6.33 1.33 3.40
N ALA A 34 6.63 0.80 4.59
CA ALA A 34 5.58 0.34 5.49
C ALA A 34 4.76 1.50 6.07
N THR A 35 5.27 2.72 6.02
CA THR A 35 4.57 3.89 6.55
C THR A 35 3.81 4.63 5.46
N CYS A 36 4.48 5.09 4.41
CA CYS A 36 3.84 5.95 3.41
C CYS A 36 3.31 5.20 2.21
N GLY A 37 3.68 3.93 2.05
CA GLY A 37 3.18 3.11 0.95
C GLY A 37 3.84 3.38 -0.38
N ARG A 38 4.84 4.22 -0.43
CA ARG A 38 5.55 4.49 -1.68
C ARG A 38 6.62 3.44 -1.92
N ARG A 39 6.98 3.29 -3.19
CA ARG A 39 8.01 2.35 -3.58
C ARG A 39 9.37 2.82 -3.08
N ILE A 40 10.17 1.89 -2.57
CA ILE A 40 11.54 2.14 -2.16
C ILE A 40 12.44 1.55 -3.23
N GLU A 41 13.20 2.40 -3.90
CA GLU A 41 14.13 1.94 -4.90
C GLU A 41 15.47 1.62 -4.24
N TRP A 42 16.10 0.54 -4.72
CA TRP A 42 17.38 0.11 -4.18
C TRP A 42 18.41 1.22 -4.34
N ARG A 43 19.22 1.41 -3.30
CA ARG A 43 20.34 2.33 -3.35
C ARG A 43 21.58 1.62 -2.82
N LYS A 44 22.74 2.02 -3.35
CA LYS A 44 24.00 1.41 -2.97
C LYS A 44 24.23 1.47 -1.47
N LYS A 45 23.80 2.54 -0.82
CA LYS A 45 23.98 2.67 0.64
C LYS A 45 23.25 1.59 1.41
N TRP A 46 22.29 0.89 0.78
CA TRP A 46 21.52 -0.16 1.43
C TRP A 46 21.97 -1.55 1.03
N ALA A 47 23.08 -1.65 0.30
CA ALA A 47 23.50 -2.94 -0.27
C ALA A 47 23.62 -4.04 0.80
N ARG A 48 24.10 -3.67 1.98
CA ARG A 48 24.29 -4.65 3.06
C ARG A 48 23.01 -4.98 3.81
N ASP A 49 22.07 -4.02 3.85
CA ASP A 49 20.90 -4.13 4.69
C ASP A 49 19.60 -4.19 3.90
N TRP A 50 19.69 -4.37 2.59
CA TRP A 50 18.49 -4.28 1.76
C TRP A 50 17.36 -5.15 2.28
N GLU A 51 17.67 -6.33 2.80
CA GLU A 51 16.65 -7.22 3.31
C GLU A 51 15.92 -6.65 4.51
N ASN A 52 16.55 -5.75 5.24
CA ASN A 52 15.97 -5.14 6.42
C ASN A 52 15.35 -3.79 6.16
N VAL A 53 15.48 -3.26 4.94
CA VAL A 53 14.92 -1.96 4.61
C VAL A 53 13.40 -2.09 4.52
N ARG A 54 12.68 -1.30 5.31
CA ARG A 54 11.22 -1.29 5.35
C ARG A 54 10.64 0.10 5.17
N TYR A 55 11.46 1.13 5.27
CA TYR A 55 11.01 2.51 5.24
C TYR A 55 11.84 3.31 4.25
N CYS A 56 11.18 4.24 3.57
CA CYS A 56 11.87 5.04 2.58
C CYS A 56 12.77 6.12 3.19
N SER A 57 12.58 6.42 4.47
CA SER A 57 13.33 7.48 5.13
C SER A 57 13.29 7.27 6.64
N ASP A 58 14.13 8.03 7.34
CA ASP A 58 14.11 8.02 8.80
C ASP A 58 12.81 8.58 9.35
N ALA A 59 12.23 9.56 8.66
CA ALA A 59 10.95 10.11 9.09
C ALA A 59 9.88 9.03 9.08
N CYS A 60 9.81 8.24 8.03
CA CYS A 60 8.84 7.16 7.97
C CYS A 60 9.11 6.08 9.01
N ARG A 61 10.37 5.82 9.31
CA ARG A 61 10.71 4.84 10.33
C ARG A 61 10.28 5.30 11.72
N ARG A 62 10.42 6.60 12.00
CA ARG A 62 10.01 7.15 13.30
C ARG A 62 8.50 7.29 13.43
N HIS A 63 7.82 7.53 12.31
CA HIS A 63 6.38 7.79 12.31
C HIS A 63 5.62 6.62 11.71
N ARG A 64 5.77 5.45 12.31
CA ARG A 64 5.05 4.26 11.87
C ARG A 64 3.55 4.49 11.97
N PRO A 65 2.76 3.73 11.20
CA PRO A 65 1.31 3.89 11.28
C PRO A 65 0.80 3.76 12.70
N ASP A 66 -0.02 4.72 13.12
CA ASP A 66 -0.60 4.72 14.46
C ASP A 66 -2.08 4.34 14.38
N ASP A 67 -2.80 4.53 15.48
CA ASP A 67 -4.22 4.15 15.53
C ASP A 67 -5.05 4.93 14.53
N THR A 68 -4.75 6.21 14.32
CA THR A 68 -5.45 7.01 13.33
C THR A 68 -5.20 6.48 11.92
N ASP A 69 -3.96 6.11 11.64
CA ASP A 69 -3.62 5.53 10.35
C ASP A 69 -4.36 4.22 10.11
N ARG A 70 -4.47 3.39 11.13
CA ARG A 70 -5.21 2.13 11.03
C ARG A 70 -6.71 2.39 10.86
N ALA A 71 -7.24 3.39 11.55
CA ALA A 71 -8.63 3.77 11.40
C ALA A 71 -8.93 4.20 9.97
N LEU A 72 -8.01 4.93 9.35
CA LEU A 72 -8.17 5.33 7.96
C LEU A 72 -8.20 4.13 7.03
N GLU A 73 -7.31 3.16 7.22
CA GLU A 73 -7.33 1.95 6.42
C GLU A 73 -8.66 1.21 6.54
N THR A 74 -9.12 1.03 7.78
CA THR A 74 -10.38 0.34 8.04
C THR A 74 -11.55 1.08 7.40
N THR A 75 -11.57 2.40 7.54
CA THR A 75 -12.66 3.21 7.01
C THR A 75 -12.70 3.15 5.49
N ILE A 76 -11.55 3.19 4.84
CA ILE A 76 -11.51 3.07 3.38
C ILE A 76 -12.15 1.75 2.94
N VAL A 77 -11.77 0.65 3.57
CA VAL A 77 -12.30 -0.66 3.21
C VAL A 77 -13.80 -0.69 3.46
N GLU A 78 -14.25 -0.18 4.60
CA GLU A 78 -15.67 -0.18 4.94
C GLU A 78 -16.49 0.64 3.96
N LEU A 79 -16.00 1.81 3.59
CA LEU A 79 -16.71 2.66 2.64
C LEU A 79 -16.83 1.97 1.27
N LEU A 80 -15.76 1.32 0.84
CA LEU A 80 -15.78 0.60 -0.43
C LEU A 80 -16.70 -0.61 -0.38
N ASP A 81 -16.75 -1.30 0.77
CA ASP A 81 -17.64 -2.44 0.92
C ASP A 81 -19.11 -2.05 0.85
N ARG A 82 -19.45 -0.82 1.21
CA ARG A 82 -20.81 -0.32 1.13
C ARG A 82 -21.21 0.11 -0.27
N ARG A 83 -20.24 0.27 -1.17
CA ARG A 83 -20.51 0.72 -2.54
C ARG A 83 -20.70 -0.48 -3.45
N ALA A 84 -21.41 -0.25 -4.53
CA ALA A 84 -21.56 -1.28 -5.55
C ALA A 84 -20.21 -1.60 -6.16
N ALA A 85 -20.05 -2.80 -6.69
CA ALA A 85 -18.81 -3.22 -7.31
C ALA A 85 -18.40 -2.22 -8.38
N GLY A 86 -17.11 -1.88 -8.40
CA GLY A 86 -16.57 -0.94 -9.37
C GLY A 86 -16.71 0.52 -9.02
N LYS A 87 -17.44 0.84 -7.95
CA LYS A 87 -17.57 2.22 -7.52
C LYS A 87 -16.34 2.66 -6.75
N THR A 88 -16.08 3.96 -6.76
CA THR A 88 -14.90 4.52 -6.15
C THR A 88 -15.26 5.49 -5.04
N ILE A 89 -14.28 5.76 -4.19
CA ILE A 89 -14.39 6.82 -3.19
C ILE A 89 -13.19 7.75 -3.32
N CYS A 90 -13.34 8.96 -2.78
CA CYS A 90 -12.22 9.89 -2.65
C CYS A 90 -11.57 9.65 -1.27
N PRO A 91 -10.24 9.77 -1.16
CA PRO A 91 -9.61 9.67 0.16
C PRO A 91 -10.20 10.62 1.19
N SER A 92 -10.72 11.77 0.75
CA SER A 92 -11.34 12.72 1.67
C SER A 92 -12.57 12.14 2.38
N GLU A 93 -13.25 11.18 1.77
CA GLU A 93 -14.40 10.57 2.44
C GLU A 93 -13.97 9.84 3.70
N ALA A 94 -12.86 9.11 3.64
CA ALA A 94 -12.32 8.45 4.81
C ALA A 94 -11.79 9.48 5.81
N ALA A 95 -11.08 10.50 5.33
CA ALA A 95 -10.55 11.53 6.19
C ALA A 95 -11.65 12.23 6.97
N LYS A 96 -12.76 12.54 6.31
CA LYS A 96 -13.89 13.20 6.96
C LYS A 96 -14.54 12.32 8.01
N GLN A 97 -14.66 11.04 7.72
CA GLN A 97 -15.29 10.14 8.67
C GLN A 97 -14.43 9.94 9.92
N VAL A 98 -13.12 9.86 9.78
CA VAL A 98 -12.23 9.68 10.91
C VAL A 98 -11.97 11.00 11.65
N GLY A 99 -11.77 12.08 10.91
CA GLY A 99 -11.30 13.32 11.48
C GLY A 99 -12.36 14.36 11.80
N GLY A 100 -13.58 14.19 11.28
CA GLY A 100 -14.63 15.19 11.48
C GLY A 100 -14.19 16.55 10.95
N ASP A 101 -14.30 17.58 11.77
CA ASP A 101 -13.95 18.93 11.35
C ASP A 101 -12.47 19.10 11.01
N GLY A 102 -11.61 18.25 11.57
CA GLY A 102 -10.18 18.29 11.29
C GLY A 102 -9.74 17.43 10.11
N TRP A 103 -10.65 17.05 9.25
CA TRP A 103 -10.38 16.09 8.20
C TRP A 103 -9.28 16.51 7.23
N ARG A 104 -9.12 17.82 7.05
CA ARG A 104 -8.09 18.26 6.09
C ARG A 104 -6.69 17.87 6.51
N ASP A 105 -6.45 17.81 7.81
CA ASP A 105 -5.15 17.36 8.33
C ASP A 105 -4.93 15.87 8.10
N LEU A 106 -6.00 15.13 7.81
CA LEU A 106 -5.90 13.70 7.56
C LEU A 106 -5.85 13.34 6.09
N MET A 107 -5.80 14.32 5.18
CA MET A 107 -5.75 14.01 3.75
C MET A 107 -4.48 13.25 3.38
N GLU A 108 -3.33 13.71 3.81
CA GLU A 108 -2.11 12.98 3.51
C GLU A 108 -2.06 11.63 4.23
N PRO A 109 -2.40 11.55 5.52
CA PRO A 109 -2.54 10.23 6.15
C PRO A 109 -3.49 9.29 5.41
N ALA A 110 -4.61 9.81 4.87
CA ALA A 110 -5.55 8.98 4.11
C ALA A 110 -4.91 8.46 2.82
N ARG A 111 -4.13 9.29 2.16
CA ARG A 111 -3.41 8.86 0.95
C ARG A 111 -2.37 7.81 1.27
N ARG A 112 -1.67 7.95 2.39
CA ARG A 112 -0.72 6.93 2.84
C ARG A 112 -1.42 5.61 3.13
N ALA A 113 -2.56 5.69 3.81
CA ALA A 113 -3.36 4.49 4.09
C ALA A 113 -3.77 3.79 2.80
N ALA A 114 -4.20 4.58 1.81
CA ALA A 114 -4.59 4.02 0.51
C ALA A 114 -3.40 3.32 -0.15
N ARG A 115 -2.22 3.92 -0.11
CA ARG A 115 -1.04 3.30 -0.71
C ARG A 115 -0.69 1.98 -0.02
N ARG A 116 -0.82 1.92 1.31
CA ARG A 116 -0.58 0.67 2.03
C ARG A 116 -1.59 -0.41 1.65
N LEU A 117 -2.84 -0.01 1.46
CA LEU A 117 -3.89 -0.96 1.05
C LEU A 117 -3.67 -1.47 -0.37
N VAL A 118 -3.13 -0.62 -1.26
CA VAL A 118 -2.77 -1.07 -2.60
C VAL A 118 -1.66 -2.11 -2.51
N ASP A 119 -0.67 -1.86 -1.67
CA ASP A 119 0.43 -2.81 -1.49
C ASP A 119 -0.07 -4.14 -0.95
N ALA A 120 -1.10 -4.09 -0.10
CA ALA A 120 -1.70 -5.30 0.46
C ALA A 120 -2.61 -6.02 -0.54
N GLY A 121 -2.86 -5.43 -1.70
CA GLY A 121 -3.71 -6.06 -2.71
C GLY A 121 -5.20 -5.89 -2.46
N THR A 122 -5.59 -4.98 -1.58
CA THR A 122 -6.99 -4.81 -1.19
C THR A 122 -7.74 -3.85 -2.09
N ILE A 123 -7.06 -2.80 -2.55
CA ILE A 123 -7.68 -1.77 -3.39
C ILE A 123 -6.72 -1.36 -4.50
N GLU A 124 -7.23 -0.57 -5.41
CA GLU A 124 -6.40 0.07 -6.44
C GLU A 124 -6.71 1.55 -6.46
N ILE A 125 -5.76 2.34 -6.94
CA ILE A 125 -5.91 3.78 -7.06
C ILE A 125 -6.10 4.12 -8.53
N THR A 126 -7.07 4.96 -8.82
CA THR A 126 -7.36 5.35 -10.19
C THR A 126 -7.37 6.87 -10.32
N GLN A 127 -7.11 7.32 -11.55
CA GLN A 127 -7.31 8.72 -11.96
C GLN A 127 -7.99 8.69 -13.31
N GLN A 128 -9.09 9.43 -13.42
CA GLN A 128 -9.84 9.51 -14.68
C GLN A 128 -10.19 8.12 -15.20
N GLY A 129 -10.49 7.21 -14.30
CA GLY A 129 -10.92 5.86 -14.68
C GLY A 129 -9.79 4.87 -14.94
N HIS A 130 -8.55 5.31 -14.87
CA HIS A 130 -7.40 4.45 -15.13
C HIS A 130 -6.64 4.13 -13.87
N VAL A 131 -6.26 2.86 -13.70
CA VAL A 131 -5.41 2.46 -12.59
C VAL A 131 -4.04 3.09 -12.77
N ILE A 132 -3.52 3.68 -11.71
CA ILE A 132 -2.23 4.37 -11.75
C ILE A 132 -1.30 3.85 -10.67
N ASP A 133 -0.02 4.17 -10.83
CA ASP A 133 1.00 3.82 -9.85
C ASP A 133 0.82 4.69 -8.60
N PRO A 134 0.54 4.09 -7.43
CA PRO A 134 0.32 4.89 -6.23
C PRO A 134 1.55 5.67 -5.78
N SER A 135 2.76 5.20 -6.12
CA SER A 135 3.99 5.89 -5.71
C SER A 135 4.17 7.23 -6.39
N THR A 136 3.69 7.37 -7.62
CA THR A 136 3.92 8.56 -8.42
C THR A 136 2.66 9.37 -8.67
N ALA A 137 1.52 8.90 -8.17
CA ALA A 137 0.24 9.58 -8.38
C ALA A 137 0.26 10.99 -7.80
N LYS A 138 -0.20 11.95 -8.58
CA LYS A 138 -0.32 13.34 -8.16
C LYS A 138 -1.72 13.83 -8.45
N GLY A 139 -2.18 14.78 -7.65
CA GLY A 139 -3.50 15.35 -7.83
C GLY A 139 -4.61 14.45 -7.32
N PRO A 140 -5.85 14.74 -7.70
CA PRO A 140 -6.99 13.99 -7.19
C PRO A 140 -6.93 12.53 -7.60
N ILE A 141 -7.20 11.65 -6.67
CA ILE A 141 -7.22 10.20 -6.91
C ILE A 141 -8.52 9.63 -6.41
N ARG A 142 -8.88 8.46 -6.94
CA ARG A 142 -10.04 7.71 -6.50
C ARG A 142 -9.57 6.33 -6.06
N LEU A 143 -10.27 5.77 -5.10
CA LEU A 143 -9.95 4.45 -4.55
C LEU A 143 -11.02 3.48 -4.96
N ARG A 144 -10.64 2.28 -5.39
CA ARG A 144 -11.57 1.27 -5.86
C ARG A 144 -11.19 -0.07 -5.26
N LYS A 145 -12.18 -0.83 -4.85
CA LYS A 145 -11.93 -2.18 -4.34
C LYS A 145 -11.57 -3.12 -5.49
N ILE A 146 -10.59 -3.96 -5.26
CA ILE A 146 -10.21 -4.99 -6.22
C ILE A 146 -11.20 -6.15 -6.17
#